data_ca414de62a1dbfc259a72b12229e3d89
#
_entry.id   ca414de62a1dbfc259a72b12229e3d89
#
_cell.length_a   1.000
_cell.length_b   1.000
_cell.length_c   1.000
_cell.angle_alpha   90.00
_cell.angle_beta   90.00
_cell.angle_gamma   90.00
#
_symmetry.space_group_name_H-M   'P 1'
#
loop_
_entity.id
_entity.type
_entity.pdbx_description
1 polymer ?
#
loop_
_entity_poly.entity_id
_entity_poly.type
_entity_poly.pdbx_seq_one_letter_code
_entity_poly.pdbx_strand_id
1 'polypeptide(L)'
;TLTHHTKRPNPFGDRVSVLPYNFDNPDRLAESLGGASTLINTYWVRFPHGESTFERAVRNTRTMIEAAKRAGVRRIVHVSIANPSLDSPLSYYKGKAQLEEAVKRSGLSYAIVRPTVIFGAEDILINNIAWFVRRFPAFGIPADGRYGIRPIYVEDMAKILADAGEGQTNEFIDAVGPETFTFEDLVRLIAKEIGAPVRLIHLPAALAYVSTRAIGVFTKDVILTWEEYKGLMANLLVTTGQATGQTRLSEWLRANREHVGKQYASEIARHYVSQS
;
A
#
# COMPACT_ATOMS: atom_id res chain seq x y z
N THR A 1 -16.66 -1.11 -9.85
CA THR A 1 -15.73 -1.16 -8.70
C THR A 1 -16.49 -1.28 -7.38
N LEU A 2 -15.89 -1.94 -6.40
CA LEU A 2 -16.43 -2.05 -5.04
C LEU A 2 -15.68 -1.09 -4.10
N THR A 3 -16.42 -0.41 -3.19
CA THR A 3 -15.82 0.55 -2.27
C THR A 3 -16.65 0.73 -0.99
N HIS A 4 -16.02 1.22 0.09
CA HIS A 4 -16.71 1.76 1.27
C HIS A 4 -17.19 3.20 1.06
N HIS A 5 -16.71 3.89 0.02
CA HIS A 5 -16.92 5.32 -0.23
C HIS A 5 -17.95 5.59 -1.33
N THR A 6 -19.08 4.90 -1.31
CA THR A 6 -20.13 5.05 -2.33
C THR A 6 -20.75 6.44 -2.41
N LYS A 7 -20.58 7.25 -1.39
CA LYS A 7 -21.06 8.65 -1.36
C LYS A 7 -20.09 9.66 -1.98
N ARG A 8 -18.83 9.25 -2.23
CA ARG A 8 -17.86 10.12 -2.91
C ARG A 8 -18.19 10.21 -4.40
N PRO A 9 -17.88 11.35 -5.05
CA PRO A 9 -18.02 11.45 -6.49
C PRO A 9 -17.27 10.32 -7.20
N ASN A 10 -17.93 9.68 -8.17
CA ASN A 10 -17.30 8.65 -8.97
C ASN A 10 -16.28 9.30 -9.94
N PRO A 11 -14.97 9.07 -9.76
CA PRO A 11 -13.96 9.70 -10.61
C PRO A 11 -13.96 9.17 -12.05
N PHE A 12 -14.65 8.05 -12.29
CA PHE A 12 -14.75 7.41 -13.61
C PHE A 12 -16.01 7.80 -14.38
N GLY A 13 -16.88 8.63 -13.77
CA GLY A 13 -18.19 8.96 -14.35
C GLY A 13 -19.05 7.71 -14.59
N ASP A 14 -19.88 7.74 -15.61
CA ASP A 14 -20.82 6.63 -15.92
C ASP A 14 -20.14 5.42 -16.55
N ARG A 15 -18.85 5.46 -16.82
CA ARG A 15 -18.10 4.36 -17.43
C ARG A 15 -17.88 3.18 -16.49
N VAL A 16 -17.92 3.41 -15.18
CA VAL A 16 -17.67 2.40 -14.15
C VAL A 16 -18.73 2.49 -13.08
N SER A 17 -19.48 1.42 -12.85
CA SER A 17 -20.42 1.33 -11.74
C SER A 17 -19.68 1.25 -10.41
N VAL A 18 -20.10 2.06 -9.44
CA VAL A 18 -19.55 2.07 -8.08
C VAL A 18 -20.56 1.46 -7.12
N LEU A 19 -20.20 0.33 -6.50
CA LEU A 19 -21.06 -0.45 -5.63
C LEU A 19 -20.42 -0.64 -4.24
N PRO A 20 -21.22 -0.80 -3.18
CA PRO A 20 -20.69 -1.10 -1.85
C PRO A 20 -20.14 -2.53 -1.76
N TYR A 21 -19.20 -2.76 -0.84
CA TYR A 21 -18.64 -4.09 -0.60
C TYR A 21 -19.66 -5.12 -0.10
N ASN A 22 -20.70 -4.74 0.61
CA ASN A 22 -21.74 -5.64 1.13
C ASN A 22 -21.20 -6.88 1.86
N PHE A 23 -20.13 -6.76 2.67
CA PHE A 23 -19.53 -7.89 3.36
C PHE A 23 -20.50 -8.60 4.32
N ASP A 24 -21.49 -7.88 4.83
CA ASP A 24 -22.53 -8.43 5.73
C ASP A 24 -23.66 -9.13 4.95
N ASN A 25 -23.64 -9.05 3.60
CA ASN A 25 -24.58 -9.72 2.72
C ASN A 25 -23.86 -10.35 1.53
N PRO A 26 -23.32 -11.58 1.69
CA PRO A 26 -22.54 -12.27 0.65
C PRO A 26 -23.30 -12.51 -0.64
N ASP A 27 -24.63 -12.60 -0.60
CA ASP A 27 -25.47 -12.78 -1.80
C ASP A 27 -25.46 -11.51 -2.65
N ARG A 28 -25.68 -10.35 -2.03
CA ARG A 28 -25.54 -9.06 -2.70
C ARG A 28 -24.14 -8.81 -3.22
N LEU A 29 -23.12 -9.23 -2.48
CA LEU A 29 -21.74 -9.12 -2.95
C LEU A 29 -21.53 -9.97 -4.21
N ALA A 30 -22.05 -11.21 -4.26
CA ALA A 30 -21.99 -12.05 -5.44
C ALA A 30 -22.74 -11.44 -6.64
N GLU A 31 -23.95 -10.90 -6.40
CA GLU A 31 -24.69 -10.15 -7.43
C GLU A 31 -23.90 -8.97 -8.00
N SER A 32 -23.21 -8.20 -7.12
CA SER A 32 -22.36 -7.08 -7.52
C SER A 32 -21.16 -7.48 -8.39
N LEU A 33 -20.74 -8.75 -8.33
CA LEU A 33 -19.66 -9.32 -9.13
C LEU A 33 -20.17 -10.03 -10.39
N GLY A 34 -21.48 -10.12 -10.59
CA GLY A 34 -22.11 -10.79 -11.73
C GLY A 34 -21.59 -10.25 -13.06
N GLY A 35 -21.24 -11.16 -13.98
CA GLY A 35 -20.71 -10.83 -15.30
C GLY A 35 -19.22 -10.45 -15.34
N ALA A 36 -18.57 -10.27 -14.19
CA ALA A 36 -17.13 -10.01 -14.14
C ALA A 36 -16.33 -11.30 -14.43
N SER A 37 -15.36 -11.23 -15.33
CA SER A 37 -14.45 -12.34 -15.61
C SER A 37 -13.28 -12.40 -14.63
N THR A 38 -12.84 -11.24 -14.16
CA THR A 38 -11.66 -11.08 -13.29
C THR A 38 -11.99 -10.16 -12.14
N LEU A 39 -11.60 -10.54 -10.92
CA LEU A 39 -11.62 -9.70 -9.73
C LEU A 39 -10.21 -9.20 -9.43
N ILE A 40 -9.97 -7.89 -9.51
CA ILE A 40 -8.74 -7.27 -9.02
C ILE A 40 -8.98 -6.82 -7.58
N ASN A 41 -8.41 -7.53 -6.62
CA ASN A 41 -8.60 -7.27 -5.20
C ASN A 41 -7.47 -6.42 -4.62
N THR A 42 -7.76 -5.16 -4.38
CA THR A 42 -6.88 -4.21 -3.68
C THR A 42 -7.32 -3.95 -2.23
N TYR A 43 -8.41 -4.60 -1.78
CA TYR A 43 -8.97 -4.37 -0.44
C TYR A 43 -8.01 -4.83 0.65
N TRP A 44 -7.65 -3.90 1.53
CA TRP A 44 -6.88 -4.16 2.75
C TRP A 44 -7.00 -2.98 3.72
N VAL A 45 -6.54 -3.16 4.97
CA VAL A 45 -6.38 -2.09 5.96
C VAL A 45 -4.89 -1.91 6.27
N ARG A 46 -4.42 -0.68 6.31
CA ARG A 46 -3.01 -0.39 6.60
C ARG A 46 -2.67 -0.65 8.07
N PHE A 47 -3.55 -0.24 8.97
CA PHE A 47 -3.43 -0.44 10.42
C PHE A 47 -4.82 -0.55 11.06
N PRO A 48 -4.93 -1.20 12.23
CA PRO A 48 -6.19 -1.26 12.95
C PRO A 48 -6.68 0.12 13.40
N HIS A 49 -7.94 0.46 13.06
CA HIS A 49 -8.60 1.68 13.48
C HIS A 49 -10.10 1.44 13.66
N GLY A 50 -10.62 1.65 14.90
CA GLY A 50 -12.00 1.31 15.22
C GLY A 50 -12.30 -0.17 14.91
N GLU A 51 -13.34 -0.43 14.14
CA GLU A 51 -13.72 -1.78 13.72
C GLU A 51 -12.88 -2.35 12.56
N SER A 52 -12.05 -1.53 11.91
CA SER A 52 -11.18 -1.98 10.83
C SER A 52 -9.94 -2.64 11.42
N THR A 53 -9.91 -3.97 11.45
CA THR A 53 -8.79 -4.78 11.95
C THR A 53 -8.24 -5.69 10.86
N PHE A 54 -7.03 -6.22 11.04
CA PHE A 54 -6.44 -7.18 10.10
C PHE A 54 -7.27 -8.47 10.02
N GLU A 55 -7.79 -8.95 11.15
CA GLU A 55 -8.65 -10.14 11.20
C GLU A 55 -9.95 -9.90 10.43
N ARG A 56 -10.56 -8.71 10.56
CA ARG A 56 -11.75 -8.35 9.78
C ARG A 56 -11.40 -8.26 8.28
N ALA A 57 -10.26 -7.69 7.93
CA ALA A 57 -9.82 -7.62 6.54
C ALA A 57 -9.60 -9.01 5.93
N VAL A 58 -9.03 -9.94 6.70
CA VAL A 58 -8.87 -11.35 6.28
C VAL A 58 -10.24 -12.01 6.07
N ARG A 59 -11.17 -11.87 7.02
CA ARG A 59 -12.53 -12.42 6.87
C ARG A 59 -13.25 -11.85 5.66
N ASN A 60 -13.24 -10.53 5.50
CA ASN A 60 -13.89 -9.84 4.39
C ASN A 60 -13.33 -10.28 3.03
N THR A 61 -12.01 -10.42 2.92
CA THR A 61 -11.39 -10.90 1.68
C THR A 61 -11.76 -12.34 1.38
N ARG A 62 -11.85 -13.22 2.38
CA ARG A 62 -12.36 -14.58 2.20
C ARG A 62 -13.81 -14.59 1.72
N THR A 63 -14.67 -13.76 2.31
CA THR A 63 -16.05 -13.57 1.84
C THR A 63 -16.08 -13.11 0.37
N MET A 64 -15.21 -12.18 -0.02
CA MET A 64 -15.10 -11.69 -1.39
C MET A 64 -14.66 -12.80 -2.36
N ILE A 65 -13.71 -13.65 -1.98
CA ILE A 65 -13.27 -14.81 -2.78
C ILE A 65 -14.45 -15.78 -3.02
N GLU A 66 -15.19 -16.12 -1.97
CA GLU A 66 -16.34 -17.02 -2.11
C GLU A 66 -17.49 -16.38 -2.93
N ALA A 67 -17.74 -15.08 -2.76
CA ALA A 67 -18.70 -14.36 -3.58
C ALA A 67 -18.28 -14.33 -5.06
N ALA A 68 -17.00 -14.13 -5.35
CA ALA A 68 -16.45 -14.17 -6.70
C ALA A 68 -16.65 -15.55 -7.36
N LYS A 69 -16.39 -16.64 -6.64
CA LYS A 69 -16.66 -18.00 -7.11
C LYS A 69 -18.14 -18.19 -7.48
N ARG A 70 -19.04 -17.79 -6.60
CA ARG A 70 -20.51 -17.89 -6.80
C ARG A 70 -20.99 -17.05 -7.98
N ALA A 71 -20.35 -15.90 -8.23
CA ALA A 71 -20.64 -15.02 -9.35
C ALA A 71 -20.08 -15.51 -10.69
N GLY A 72 -19.31 -16.60 -10.71
CA GLY A 72 -18.69 -17.13 -11.92
C GLY A 72 -17.44 -16.39 -12.38
N VAL A 73 -16.82 -15.60 -11.51
CA VAL A 73 -15.49 -15.00 -11.73
C VAL A 73 -14.49 -16.13 -11.97
N ARG A 74 -13.66 -16.00 -13.00
CA ARG A 74 -12.71 -17.05 -13.40
C ARG A 74 -11.30 -16.81 -12.84
N ARG A 75 -10.94 -15.54 -12.62
CA ARG A 75 -9.60 -15.14 -12.19
C ARG A 75 -9.65 -14.13 -11.06
N ILE A 76 -8.71 -14.23 -10.14
CA ILE A 76 -8.45 -13.22 -9.10
C ILE A 76 -7.01 -12.69 -9.19
N VAL A 77 -6.85 -11.38 -9.27
CA VAL A 77 -5.57 -10.69 -9.08
C VAL A 77 -5.57 -10.10 -7.67
N HIS A 78 -4.72 -10.63 -6.79
CA HIS A 78 -4.70 -10.23 -5.38
C HIS A 78 -3.45 -9.40 -5.06
N VAL A 79 -3.67 -8.18 -4.56
CA VAL A 79 -2.58 -7.33 -4.06
C VAL A 79 -2.19 -7.77 -2.66
N SER A 80 -1.06 -8.44 -2.56
CA SER A 80 -0.43 -8.87 -1.31
C SER A 80 0.57 -7.81 -0.79
N ILE A 81 1.71 -8.24 -0.35
CA ILE A 81 2.87 -7.43 0.09
C ILE A 81 4.15 -8.22 -0.22
N ALA A 82 5.29 -7.55 -0.35
CA ALA A 82 6.58 -8.22 -0.38
C ALA A 82 6.85 -8.96 0.94
N ASN A 83 7.50 -10.12 0.86
CA ASN A 83 7.93 -10.94 2.00
C ASN A 83 6.82 -11.32 3.01
N PRO A 84 5.59 -11.75 2.58
CA PRO A 84 4.57 -12.20 3.50
C PRO A 84 4.98 -13.55 4.11
N SER A 85 4.64 -13.80 5.37
CA SER A 85 4.93 -15.08 6.03
C SER A 85 3.85 -15.44 7.04
N LEU A 86 3.44 -16.71 7.07
CA LEU A 86 2.51 -17.24 8.09
C LEU A 86 3.13 -17.23 9.48
N ASP A 87 4.46 -17.34 9.56
CA ASP A 87 5.23 -17.33 10.82
C ASP A 87 5.62 -15.93 11.26
N SER A 88 5.23 -14.89 10.50
CA SER A 88 5.56 -13.51 10.85
C SER A 88 4.94 -13.12 12.21
N PRO A 89 5.72 -12.51 13.11
CA PRO A 89 5.20 -11.92 14.33
C PRO A 89 4.43 -10.60 14.06
N LEU A 90 4.46 -10.10 12.81
CA LEU A 90 3.78 -8.89 12.38
C LEU A 90 2.42 -9.27 11.79
N SER A 91 1.33 -8.82 12.43
CA SER A 91 -0.04 -9.19 12.06
C SER A 91 -0.40 -8.81 10.62
N TYR A 92 0.14 -7.68 10.13
CA TYR A 92 0.00 -7.24 8.75
C TYR A 92 0.53 -8.30 7.76
N TYR A 93 1.78 -8.72 7.92
CA TYR A 93 2.45 -9.68 7.02
C TYR A 93 1.85 -11.08 7.13
N LYS A 94 1.50 -11.50 8.35
CA LYS A 94 0.80 -12.76 8.60
C LYS A 94 -0.58 -12.78 7.94
N GLY A 95 -1.37 -11.71 8.07
CA GLY A 95 -2.68 -11.59 7.44
C GLY A 95 -2.60 -11.66 5.91
N LYS A 96 -1.62 -10.99 5.31
CA LYS A 96 -1.37 -11.07 3.86
C LYS A 96 -1.01 -12.50 3.42
N ALA A 97 -0.13 -13.19 4.15
CA ALA A 97 0.21 -14.58 3.86
C ALA A 97 -1.02 -15.51 3.96
N GLN A 98 -1.89 -15.31 4.95
CA GLN A 98 -3.15 -16.06 5.08
C GLN A 98 -4.07 -15.84 3.88
N LEU A 99 -4.08 -14.65 3.29
CA LEU A 99 -4.88 -14.35 2.10
C LEU A 99 -4.28 -14.96 0.83
N GLU A 100 -2.96 -14.98 0.69
CA GLU A 100 -2.33 -15.72 -0.40
C GLU A 100 -2.71 -17.20 -0.38
N GLU A 101 -2.71 -17.84 0.79
CA GLU A 101 -3.16 -19.22 0.94
C GLU A 101 -4.66 -19.39 0.61
N ALA A 102 -5.50 -18.43 1.00
CA ALA A 102 -6.91 -18.46 0.65
C ALA A 102 -7.13 -18.35 -0.86
N VAL A 103 -6.41 -17.46 -1.55
CA VAL A 103 -6.44 -17.30 -3.01
C VAL A 103 -5.98 -18.59 -3.70
N LYS A 104 -4.85 -19.17 -3.31
CA LYS A 104 -4.33 -20.41 -3.87
C LYS A 104 -5.32 -21.58 -3.75
N ARG A 105 -6.04 -21.65 -2.64
CA ARG A 105 -7.03 -22.71 -2.35
C ARG A 105 -8.42 -22.41 -2.91
N SER A 106 -8.64 -21.26 -3.53
CA SER A 106 -9.96 -20.85 -4.00
C SER A 106 -10.50 -21.68 -5.16
N GLY A 107 -9.61 -22.28 -5.96
CA GLY A 107 -9.94 -22.93 -7.22
C GLY A 107 -10.07 -21.97 -8.41
N LEU A 108 -9.94 -20.65 -8.19
CA LEU A 108 -9.86 -19.66 -9.25
C LEU A 108 -8.46 -19.64 -9.87
N SER A 109 -8.35 -19.30 -11.15
CA SER A 109 -7.06 -18.85 -11.70
C SER A 109 -6.61 -17.58 -10.95
N TYR A 110 -5.31 -17.42 -10.69
CA TYR A 110 -4.87 -16.29 -9.89
C TYR A 110 -3.55 -15.67 -10.34
N ALA A 111 -3.38 -14.39 -10.03
CA ALA A 111 -2.10 -13.72 -9.88
C ALA A 111 -2.02 -13.10 -8.48
N ILE A 112 -0.92 -13.33 -7.78
CA ILE A 112 -0.62 -12.71 -6.49
C ILE A 112 0.48 -11.69 -6.72
N VAL A 113 0.13 -10.40 -6.59
CA VAL A 113 1.05 -9.29 -6.84
C VAL A 113 1.53 -8.75 -5.49
N ARG A 114 2.85 -8.76 -5.31
CA ARG A 114 3.54 -8.39 -4.07
C ARG A 114 4.29 -7.08 -4.21
N PRO A 115 3.63 -5.93 -3.98
CA PRO A 115 4.32 -4.65 -3.98
C PRO A 115 5.18 -4.48 -2.73
N THR A 116 6.13 -3.57 -2.83
CA THR A 116 6.85 -2.98 -1.72
C THR A 116 6.17 -1.64 -1.35
N VAL A 117 6.87 -0.51 -1.48
CA VAL A 117 6.30 0.84 -1.30
C VAL A 117 5.80 1.36 -2.65
N ILE A 118 4.52 1.71 -2.73
CA ILE A 118 3.95 2.32 -3.93
C ILE A 118 4.09 3.84 -3.81
N PHE A 119 4.66 4.50 -4.83
CA PHE A 119 4.77 5.96 -4.86
C PHE A 119 3.99 6.57 -6.03
N GLY A 120 3.67 7.85 -5.89
CA GLY A 120 2.94 8.63 -6.89
C GLY A 120 2.47 9.98 -6.33
N ALA A 121 1.66 10.70 -7.08
CA ALA A 121 1.19 12.02 -6.67
C ALA A 121 0.39 12.00 -5.35
N GLU A 122 -0.33 10.91 -5.10
CA GLU A 122 -1.20 10.74 -3.94
C GLU A 122 -0.62 9.81 -2.87
N ASP A 123 0.62 9.36 -2.97
CA ASP A 123 1.20 8.52 -1.93
C ASP A 123 1.39 9.30 -0.62
N ILE A 124 1.47 8.56 0.48
CA ILE A 124 1.58 9.15 1.81
C ILE A 124 3.02 9.19 2.27
N LEU A 125 3.81 8.14 2.01
CA LEU A 125 5.16 8.02 2.57
C LEU A 125 6.12 9.07 1.98
N ILE A 126 6.26 9.08 0.64
CA ILE A 126 7.21 9.97 -0.05
C ILE A 126 6.78 11.42 0.12
N ASN A 127 5.47 11.71 -0.05
CA ASN A 127 4.93 13.04 0.14
C ASN A 127 5.11 13.56 1.57
N ASN A 128 4.90 12.73 2.59
CA ASN A 128 5.07 13.17 3.98
C ASN A 128 6.54 13.33 4.35
N ILE A 129 7.45 12.47 3.88
CA ILE A 129 8.90 12.70 4.04
C ILE A 129 9.26 14.06 3.43
N ALA A 130 8.85 14.33 2.20
CA ALA A 130 9.09 15.60 1.53
C ALA A 130 8.48 16.79 2.29
N TRP A 131 7.26 16.62 2.82
CA TRP A 131 6.60 17.64 3.62
C TRP A 131 7.38 17.99 4.90
N PHE A 132 7.92 17.00 5.61
CA PHE A 132 8.76 17.21 6.79
C PHE A 132 10.07 17.89 6.41
N VAL A 133 10.76 17.40 5.39
CA VAL A 133 12.05 17.95 4.94
C VAL A 133 11.91 19.40 4.47
N ARG A 134 10.78 19.79 3.88
CA ARG A 134 10.51 21.20 3.50
C ARG A 134 10.31 22.13 4.69
N ARG A 135 9.91 21.63 5.86
CA ARG A 135 9.46 22.45 7.00
C ARG A 135 10.42 22.44 8.18
N PHE A 136 11.21 21.40 8.27
CA PHE A 136 12.10 21.22 9.42
C PHE A 136 13.55 21.07 8.95
N PRO A 137 14.50 21.73 9.63
CA PRO A 137 15.92 21.68 9.23
C PRO A 137 16.59 20.34 9.56
N ALA A 138 15.88 19.47 10.30
CA ALA A 138 16.38 18.15 10.70
C ALA A 138 15.31 17.07 10.50
N PHE A 139 15.76 15.87 10.14
CA PHE A 139 14.90 14.69 9.99
C PHE A 139 15.48 13.52 10.80
N GLY A 140 14.63 12.90 11.63
CA GLY A 140 15.01 11.75 12.46
C GLY A 140 15.06 10.46 11.64
N ILE A 141 16.21 9.83 11.56
CA ILE A 141 16.41 8.52 10.95
C ILE A 141 16.37 7.46 12.05
N PRO A 142 15.44 6.49 11.98
CA PRO A 142 15.39 5.40 12.94
C PRO A 142 16.62 4.48 12.83
N ALA A 143 17.23 4.14 13.95
CA ALA A 143 18.42 3.28 14.03
C ALA A 143 19.55 3.78 13.10
N ASP A 144 20.12 2.89 12.28
CA ASP A 144 21.19 3.22 11.35
C ASP A 144 20.73 3.68 9.95
N GLY A 145 19.43 3.60 9.66
CA GLY A 145 18.85 4.01 8.38
C GLY A 145 19.23 3.14 7.19
N ARG A 146 19.92 2.01 7.40
CA ARG A 146 20.46 1.13 6.32
C ARG A 146 19.47 0.11 5.78
N TYR A 147 18.28 0.01 6.36
CA TYR A 147 17.26 -0.90 5.87
C TYR A 147 16.73 -0.46 4.49
N GLY A 148 16.51 -1.48 3.64
CA GLY A 148 16.22 -1.28 2.23
C GLY A 148 14.76 -0.93 1.93
N ILE A 149 14.59 -0.10 0.92
CA ILE A 149 13.29 0.23 0.31
C ILE A 149 13.44 0.19 -1.20
N ARG A 150 12.53 -0.49 -1.89
CA ARG A 150 12.52 -0.59 -3.35
C ARG A 150 11.16 -0.16 -3.90
N PRO A 151 10.91 1.15 -4.05
CA PRO A 151 9.59 1.68 -4.39
C PRO A 151 9.19 1.38 -5.83
N ILE A 152 7.87 1.22 -6.07
CA ILE A 152 7.28 1.07 -7.40
C ILE A 152 6.32 2.21 -7.68
N TYR A 153 6.30 2.72 -8.91
CA TYR A 153 5.38 3.76 -9.34
C TYR A 153 3.95 3.22 -9.47
N VAL A 154 2.97 4.03 -9.05
CA VAL A 154 1.56 3.61 -8.99
C VAL A 154 0.99 3.22 -10.34
N GLU A 155 1.39 3.88 -11.44
CA GLU A 155 0.91 3.53 -12.78
C GLU A 155 1.58 2.25 -13.31
N ASP A 156 2.85 2.02 -12.99
CA ASP A 156 3.51 0.72 -13.27
C ASP A 156 2.80 -0.41 -12.52
N MET A 157 2.45 -0.18 -11.25
CA MET A 157 1.67 -1.14 -10.46
C MET A 157 0.29 -1.40 -11.08
N ALA A 158 -0.41 -0.35 -11.52
CA ALA A 158 -1.72 -0.48 -12.16
C ALA A 158 -1.62 -1.28 -13.48
N LYS A 159 -0.57 -1.04 -14.27
CA LYS A 159 -0.31 -1.81 -15.49
C LYS A 159 -0.06 -3.28 -15.18
N ILE A 160 0.77 -3.59 -14.18
CA ILE A 160 1.02 -4.98 -13.75
C ILE A 160 -0.29 -5.68 -13.35
N LEU A 161 -1.17 -4.99 -12.61
CA LEU A 161 -2.47 -5.55 -12.21
C LEU A 161 -3.39 -5.80 -13.40
N ALA A 162 -3.40 -4.89 -14.37
CA ALA A 162 -4.20 -5.03 -15.60
C ALA A 162 -3.69 -6.21 -16.45
N ASP A 163 -2.40 -6.26 -16.73
CA ASP A 163 -1.76 -7.34 -17.50
C ASP A 163 -1.97 -8.71 -16.80
N ALA A 164 -1.79 -8.77 -15.47
CA ALA A 164 -2.07 -9.95 -14.67
C ALA A 164 -3.55 -10.37 -14.72
N GLY A 165 -4.46 -9.41 -14.87
CA GLY A 165 -5.90 -9.66 -14.99
C GLY A 165 -6.29 -10.37 -16.29
N GLU A 166 -5.55 -10.16 -17.35
CA GLU A 166 -5.73 -10.80 -18.67
C GLU A 166 -5.05 -12.17 -18.76
N GLY A 167 -4.11 -12.46 -17.86
CA GLY A 167 -3.35 -13.70 -17.80
C GLY A 167 -4.24 -14.93 -17.51
N GLN A 168 -3.70 -16.12 -17.78
CA GLN A 168 -4.40 -17.39 -17.53
C GLN A 168 -3.64 -18.33 -16.59
N THR A 169 -2.35 -18.10 -16.40
CA THR A 169 -1.49 -18.91 -15.54
C THR A 169 -1.53 -18.42 -14.09
N ASN A 170 -1.40 -19.36 -13.16
CA ASN A 170 -1.21 -19.02 -11.74
C ASN A 170 0.21 -18.51 -11.52
N GLU A 171 0.34 -17.32 -10.95
CA GLU A 171 1.63 -16.66 -10.84
C GLU A 171 1.78 -15.79 -9.57
N PHE A 172 3.04 -15.56 -9.22
CA PHE A 172 3.45 -14.60 -8.21
C PHE A 172 4.32 -13.53 -8.87
N ILE A 173 4.00 -12.27 -8.64
CA ILE A 173 4.68 -11.13 -9.25
C ILE A 173 5.17 -10.21 -8.13
N ASP A 174 6.49 -10.10 -7.96
CA ASP A 174 7.06 -9.05 -7.13
C ASP A 174 6.97 -7.72 -7.88
N ALA A 175 6.08 -6.83 -7.41
CA ALA A 175 5.86 -5.53 -8.02
C ALA A 175 6.85 -4.52 -7.42
N VAL A 176 7.98 -4.33 -8.08
CA VAL A 176 9.11 -3.52 -7.59
C VAL A 176 9.70 -2.64 -8.69
N GLY A 177 10.10 -1.46 -8.32
CA GLY A 177 10.73 -0.50 -9.23
C GLY A 177 12.21 -0.80 -9.50
N PRO A 178 12.82 -0.01 -10.41
CA PRO A 178 14.20 -0.23 -10.86
C PRO A 178 15.26 0.25 -9.86
N GLU A 179 14.89 1.02 -8.84
CA GLU A 179 15.83 1.60 -7.88
C GLU A 179 15.62 1.04 -6.48
N THR A 180 16.73 0.74 -5.81
CA THR A 180 16.75 0.34 -4.40
C THR A 180 17.52 1.38 -3.60
N PHE A 181 16.97 1.78 -2.46
CA PHE A 181 17.56 2.76 -1.56
C PHE A 181 17.69 2.18 -0.16
N THR A 182 18.65 2.67 0.61
CA THR A 182 18.49 2.67 2.07
C THR A 182 17.46 3.75 2.45
N PHE A 183 16.86 3.65 3.63
CA PHE A 183 15.93 4.70 4.08
C PHE A 183 16.61 6.06 4.17
N GLU A 184 17.86 6.09 4.64
CA GLU A 184 18.66 7.30 4.67
C GLU A 184 18.88 7.88 3.28
N ASP A 185 19.29 7.06 2.29
CA ASP A 185 19.51 7.51 0.92
C ASP A 185 18.20 8.01 0.28
N LEU A 186 17.08 7.37 0.60
CA LEU A 186 15.76 7.82 0.14
C LEU A 186 15.45 9.23 0.66
N VAL A 187 15.64 9.49 1.96
CA VAL A 187 15.42 10.83 2.55
C VAL A 187 16.38 11.86 1.96
N ARG A 188 17.65 11.51 1.75
CA ARG A 188 18.65 12.38 1.08
C ARG A 188 18.27 12.69 -0.37
N LEU A 189 17.80 11.68 -1.11
CA LEU A 189 17.33 11.86 -2.49
C LEU A 189 16.15 12.82 -2.54
N ILE A 190 15.13 12.60 -1.70
CA ILE A 190 13.97 13.48 -1.62
C ILE A 190 14.41 14.90 -1.31
N ALA A 191 15.23 15.13 -0.27
CA ALA A 191 15.73 16.43 0.12
C ALA A 191 16.46 17.15 -1.02
N LYS A 192 17.32 16.42 -1.74
CA LYS A 192 18.08 16.93 -2.89
C LYS A 192 17.16 17.36 -4.03
N GLU A 193 16.26 16.50 -4.45
CA GLU A 193 15.42 16.75 -5.63
C GLU A 193 14.39 17.88 -5.39
N ILE A 194 13.90 18.04 -4.15
CA ILE A 194 13.00 19.15 -3.80
C ILE A 194 13.75 20.46 -3.40
N GLY A 195 15.08 20.43 -3.38
CA GLY A 195 15.90 21.60 -3.04
C GLY A 195 15.80 22.05 -1.58
N ALA A 196 15.56 21.13 -0.64
CA ALA A 196 15.40 21.41 0.78
C ALA A 196 16.55 20.78 1.58
N PRO A 197 17.57 21.52 1.99
CA PRO A 197 18.67 20.99 2.78
C PRO A 197 18.17 20.50 4.14
N VAL A 198 18.55 19.28 4.52
CA VAL A 198 18.14 18.66 5.78
C VAL A 198 19.32 18.01 6.49
N ARG A 199 19.40 18.19 7.80
CA ARG A 199 20.32 17.46 8.66
C ARG A 199 19.67 16.15 9.10
N LEU A 200 20.27 15.02 8.79
CA LEU A 200 19.81 13.71 9.26
C LEU A 200 20.37 13.43 10.65
N ILE A 201 19.50 13.00 11.55
CA ILE A 201 19.83 12.67 12.94
C ILE A 201 19.41 11.23 13.21
N HIS A 202 20.39 10.35 13.43
CA HIS A 202 20.11 8.96 13.79
C HIS A 202 19.61 8.88 15.24
N LEU A 203 18.46 8.29 15.42
CA LEU A 203 17.81 8.14 16.72
C LEU A 203 17.72 6.65 17.09
N PRO A 204 17.94 6.31 18.38
CA PRO A 204 17.60 4.98 18.84
C PRO A 204 16.16 4.62 18.47
N ALA A 205 15.94 3.36 18.11
CA ALA A 205 14.67 2.85 17.59
C ALA A 205 13.45 3.29 18.43
N ALA A 206 13.52 3.14 19.74
CA ALA A 206 12.45 3.52 20.65
C ALA A 206 12.17 5.03 20.65
N LEU A 207 13.24 5.85 20.60
CA LEU A 207 13.11 7.31 20.60
C LEU A 207 12.50 7.80 19.27
N ALA A 208 12.92 7.23 18.15
CA ALA A 208 12.33 7.52 16.83
C ALA A 208 10.83 7.20 16.82
N TYR A 209 10.43 6.05 17.36
CA TYR A 209 9.01 5.69 17.46
C TYR A 209 8.21 6.64 18.36
N VAL A 210 8.73 7.00 19.52
CA VAL A 210 8.08 7.98 20.41
C VAL A 210 7.94 9.34 19.72
N SER A 211 8.96 9.78 18.96
CA SER A 211 8.89 11.01 18.18
C SER A 211 7.79 10.98 17.12
N THR A 212 7.64 9.85 16.38
CA THR A 212 6.54 9.71 15.40
C THR A 212 5.17 9.73 16.07
N ARG A 213 5.04 9.19 17.29
CA ARG A 213 3.79 9.24 18.07
C ARG A 213 3.47 10.69 18.49
N ALA A 214 4.45 11.43 18.95
CA ALA A 214 4.27 12.85 19.31
C ALA A 214 3.85 13.70 18.11
N ILE A 215 4.51 13.50 16.96
CA ILE A 215 4.13 14.15 15.70
C ILE A 215 2.71 13.75 15.29
N GLY A 216 2.35 12.47 15.43
CA GLY A 216 1.00 11.95 15.12
C GLY A 216 -0.10 12.65 15.93
N VAL A 217 0.14 12.94 17.22
CA VAL A 217 -0.79 13.74 18.04
C VAL A 217 -0.95 15.14 17.46
N PHE A 218 0.14 15.76 17.03
CA PHE A 218 0.14 17.12 16.47
C PHE A 218 -0.58 17.19 15.11
N THR A 219 -0.32 16.19 14.24
CA THR A 219 -0.93 16.10 12.91
C THR A 219 -2.32 15.46 12.92
N LYS A 220 -2.77 14.94 14.08
CA LYS A 220 -4.00 14.15 14.24
C LYS A 220 -4.03 12.95 13.27
N ASP A 221 -2.88 12.29 13.12
CA ASP A 221 -2.70 11.20 12.16
C ASP A 221 -1.81 10.08 12.72
N VAL A 222 -1.78 8.93 12.04
CA VAL A 222 -0.87 7.82 12.33
C VAL A 222 0.29 7.86 11.34
N ILE A 223 1.42 8.44 11.75
CA ILE A 223 2.61 8.57 10.88
C ILE A 223 3.19 7.19 10.58
N LEU A 224 3.43 6.39 11.62
CA LEU A 224 4.01 5.06 11.54
C LEU A 224 3.57 4.22 12.73
N THR A 225 3.10 3.03 12.48
CA THR A 225 2.78 2.07 13.53
C THR A 225 4.02 1.32 13.99
N TRP A 226 3.95 0.68 15.16
CA TRP A 226 5.05 -0.15 15.66
C TRP A 226 5.34 -1.36 14.77
N GLU A 227 4.29 -1.94 14.14
CA GLU A 227 4.45 -3.06 13.20
C GLU A 227 5.15 -2.61 11.91
N GLU A 228 4.72 -1.49 11.32
CA GLU A 228 5.38 -0.92 10.13
C GLU A 228 6.85 -0.59 10.41
N TYR A 229 7.12 -0.01 11.57
CA TYR A 229 8.48 0.28 12.02
C TYR A 229 9.34 -1.00 12.09
N LYS A 230 8.84 -2.07 12.72
CA LYS A 230 9.55 -3.35 12.77
C LYS A 230 9.73 -3.97 11.38
N GLY A 231 8.71 -3.90 10.52
CA GLY A 231 8.77 -4.41 9.15
C GLY A 231 9.84 -3.69 8.32
N LEU A 232 9.92 -2.37 8.45
CA LEU A 232 10.94 -1.55 7.80
C LEU A 232 12.35 -1.96 8.24
N MET A 233 12.60 -2.03 9.56
CA MET A 233 13.91 -2.42 10.10
C MET A 233 14.31 -3.88 9.80
N ALA A 234 13.32 -4.75 9.55
CA ALA A 234 13.55 -6.14 9.15
C ALA A 234 13.78 -6.31 7.64
N ASN A 235 13.99 -5.24 6.87
CA ASN A 235 14.18 -5.26 5.42
C ASN A 235 13.02 -5.90 4.63
N LEU A 236 11.80 -5.86 5.14
CA LEU A 236 10.65 -6.48 4.47
C LEU A 236 10.13 -5.70 3.25
N LEU A 237 10.65 -4.48 3.01
CA LEU A 237 10.27 -3.62 1.89
C LEU A 237 11.25 -3.66 0.71
N VAL A 238 12.03 -4.74 0.61
CA VAL A 238 12.95 -4.98 -0.51
C VAL A 238 12.87 -6.44 -0.95
N THR A 239 13.03 -6.68 -2.23
CA THR A 239 13.17 -8.00 -2.84
C THR A 239 14.39 -8.01 -3.77
N THR A 240 14.95 -9.19 -4.01
CA THR A 240 16.15 -9.37 -4.85
C THR A 240 15.83 -9.65 -6.32
N GLY A 241 14.54 -9.81 -6.68
CA GLY A 241 14.09 -10.08 -8.04
C GLY A 241 14.39 -8.95 -9.03
N GLN A 242 14.18 -9.22 -10.32
CA GLN A 242 14.28 -8.18 -11.35
C GLN A 242 13.18 -7.11 -11.14
N ALA A 243 13.46 -5.89 -11.61
CA ALA A 243 12.46 -4.83 -11.62
C ALA A 243 11.31 -5.20 -12.56
N THR A 244 10.09 -5.04 -12.08
CA THR A 244 8.86 -5.21 -12.86
C THR A 244 8.26 -3.87 -13.29
N GLY A 245 8.48 -2.81 -12.49
CA GLY A 245 8.20 -1.42 -12.87
C GLY A 245 9.37 -0.80 -13.63
N GLN A 246 9.08 0.24 -14.40
CA GLN A 246 10.05 0.93 -15.25
C GLN A 246 10.38 2.33 -14.74
N THR A 247 9.44 2.97 -14.05
CA THR A 247 9.56 4.37 -13.62
C THR A 247 10.53 4.50 -12.44
N ARG A 248 11.55 5.34 -12.61
CA ARG A 248 12.54 5.65 -11.59
C ARG A 248 12.00 6.69 -10.62
N LEU A 249 12.06 6.41 -9.32
CA LEU A 249 11.65 7.37 -8.28
C LEU A 249 12.47 8.66 -8.37
N SER A 250 13.77 8.57 -8.63
CA SER A 250 14.66 9.72 -8.75
C SER A 250 14.25 10.66 -9.88
N GLU A 251 13.83 10.14 -11.02
CA GLU A 251 13.35 10.93 -12.16
C GLU A 251 11.96 11.50 -11.90
N TRP A 252 11.07 10.71 -11.32
CA TRP A 252 9.73 11.15 -10.94
C TRP A 252 9.76 12.29 -9.92
N LEU A 253 10.60 12.20 -8.88
CA LEU A 253 10.80 13.26 -7.89
C LEU A 253 11.26 14.56 -8.54
N ARG A 254 12.23 14.48 -9.48
CA ARG A 254 12.74 15.64 -10.20
C ARG A 254 11.64 16.33 -11.03
N ALA A 255 10.84 15.52 -11.75
CA ALA A 255 9.73 16.01 -12.56
C ALA A 255 8.61 16.63 -11.71
N ASN A 256 8.39 16.13 -10.49
CA ASN A 256 7.29 16.55 -9.60
C ASN A 256 7.74 17.40 -8.41
N ARG A 257 8.98 17.87 -8.39
CA ARG A 257 9.59 18.58 -7.25
C ARG A 257 8.78 19.77 -6.73
N GLU A 258 8.04 20.43 -7.61
CA GLU A 258 7.23 21.60 -7.26
C GLU A 258 5.94 21.24 -6.51
N HIS A 259 5.52 19.97 -6.56
CA HIS A 259 4.26 19.51 -5.98
C HIS A 259 4.47 18.62 -4.76
N VAL A 260 5.45 17.73 -4.79
CA VAL A 260 5.73 16.75 -3.74
C VAL A 260 6.00 17.42 -2.40
N GLY A 261 5.28 17.02 -1.36
CA GLY A 261 5.42 17.51 0.00
C GLY A 261 4.94 18.93 0.27
N LYS A 262 4.18 19.55 -0.63
CA LYS A 262 3.56 20.86 -0.36
C LYS A 262 2.44 20.77 0.68
N GLN A 263 1.70 19.69 0.67
CA GLN A 263 0.63 19.40 1.62
C GLN A 263 0.92 18.11 2.37
N TYR A 264 0.53 18.08 3.64
CA TYR A 264 0.57 16.85 4.42
C TYR A 264 -0.54 15.90 3.96
N ALA A 265 -0.19 14.66 3.66
CA ALA A 265 -1.14 13.63 3.26
C ALA A 265 -1.59 12.84 4.49
N SER A 266 -2.80 13.13 5.00
CA SER A 266 -3.33 12.43 6.16
C SER A 266 -3.94 11.08 5.79
N GLU A 267 -3.46 10.03 6.42
CA GLU A 267 -3.98 8.67 6.31
C GLU A 267 -5.40 8.56 6.87
N ILE A 268 -5.61 9.13 8.07
CA ILE A 268 -6.93 9.10 8.73
C ILE A 268 -7.96 9.86 7.91
N ALA A 269 -7.63 11.05 7.42
CA ALA A 269 -8.55 11.83 6.59
C ALA A 269 -8.92 11.11 5.29
N ARG A 270 -7.96 10.38 4.70
CA ARG A 270 -8.17 9.66 3.44
C ARG A 270 -9.07 8.44 3.60
N HIS A 271 -8.89 7.65 4.65
CA HIS A 271 -9.48 6.32 4.75
C HIS A 271 -10.60 6.20 5.78
N TYR A 272 -10.60 7.04 6.82
CA TYR A 272 -11.49 6.87 7.97
C TYR A 272 -12.44 8.03 8.24
N VAL A 273 -12.20 9.21 7.66
CA VAL A 273 -13.14 10.33 7.78
C VAL A 273 -14.13 10.27 6.62
N SER A 274 -15.43 10.10 6.93
CA SER A 274 -16.50 10.33 5.97
C SER A 274 -16.50 11.82 5.64
N GLN A 275 -16.17 12.20 4.42
CA GLN A 275 -16.47 13.54 3.95
C GLN A 275 -18.00 13.63 3.89
N SER A 276 -18.58 14.35 4.88
CA SER A 276 -20.00 14.69 4.98
C SER A 276 -20.42 15.57 3.81
#